data_2220091cfcdb9990345886c120fe350e
#
_entry.id   2220091cfcdb9990345886c120fe350e
#
_cell.length_a   1.000
_cell.length_b   1.000
_cell.length_c   1.000
_cell.angle_alpha   90.00
_cell.angle_beta   90.00
_cell.angle_gamma   90.00
#
_symmetry.space_group_name_H-M   'P 1'
#
loop_
_entity.id
_entity.type
_entity.pdbx_description
1 polymer ?
#
loop_
_entity_poly.entity_id
_entity_poly.type
_entity_poly.pdbx_seq_one_letter_code
_entity_poly.pdbx_strand_id
1 'polypeptide(L)'
;HSEVIFRGDSPTGKFTPWKNNPILTQRQLDAERPNPVTCAGHADLVQTREGDWWAVFLACRPINNTFENLGRETFMMPVKWSEDGFPYMTQGDDLVPVIVRREGVKRDESATFGNFEMNDGFDGQTLGMEWMTLRAPATGLYSLSQTPGYLTLKCDSVSASEKKVPAFICRRLQHHKFECSTRILFCPQSKAEQAGILLFKDEKHQYFLAVGRDDQGECISLRQIGDGESKVLASVRLDDGGVLTDLKVVSRGTHYDFYYARQEGVWYVLCRNVDAGYLSTATAGGFTGTTIGMYATLK
;
A
#
# COMPACT_ATOMS: atom_id res chain seq x y z
N HIS A 1 -11.83 -8.17 -16.32
CA HIS A 1 -12.38 -7.22 -15.37
C HIS A 1 -13.36 -6.30 -16.10
N SER A 2 -14.62 -6.40 -15.76
CA SER A 2 -15.73 -5.60 -16.29
C SER A 2 -16.95 -5.81 -15.40
N GLU A 3 -17.88 -4.87 -15.42
CA GLU A 3 -19.18 -4.98 -14.77
C GLU A 3 -20.25 -5.22 -15.81
N VAL A 4 -21.14 -6.14 -15.55
CA VAL A 4 -22.27 -6.44 -16.42
C VAL A 4 -23.59 -6.39 -15.64
N ILE A 5 -24.69 -6.07 -16.32
CA ILE A 5 -25.99 -5.95 -15.68
C ILE A 5 -27.04 -6.79 -16.40
N PHE A 6 -27.95 -7.31 -15.59
CA PHE A 6 -29.12 -8.05 -16.03
C PHE A 6 -30.37 -7.50 -15.34
N ARG A 7 -31.53 -7.57 -16.00
CA ARG A 7 -32.82 -7.21 -15.43
C ARG A 7 -33.71 -8.44 -15.34
N GLY A 8 -34.39 -8.60 -14.22
CA GLY A 8 -35.41 -9.60 -13.97
C GLY A 8 -36.60 -9.00 -13.25
N ASP A 9 -37.79 -9.58 -13.42
CA ASP A 9 -39.01 -9.15 -12.77
C ASP A 9 -39.14 -9.60 -11.33
N SER A 10 -38.30 -10.58 -10.91
CA SER A 10 -38.24 -11.08 -9.54
C SER A 10 -36.86 -11.68 -9.26
N PRO A 11 -36.44 -11.80 -7.98
CA PRO A 11 -35.14 -12.40 -7.61
C PRO A 11 -34.93 -13.85 -8.09
N THR A 12 -36.00 -14.58 -8.31
CA THR A 12 -36.01 -15.97 -8.79
C THR A 12 -36.48 -16.10 -10.24
N GLY A 13 -36.75 -14.99 -10.91
CA GLY A 13 -37.20 -14.96 -12.28
C GLY A 13 -36.10 -15.11 -13.33
N LYS A 14 -36.47 -15.01 -14.58
CA LYS A 14 -35.51 -14.97 -15.69
C LYS A 14 -34.85 -13.60 -15.76
N PHE A 15 -33.52 -13.61 -15.81
CA PHE A 15 -32.71 -12.41 -15.98
C PHE A 15 -32.32 -12.24 -17.46
N THR A 16 -32.52 -11.05 -17.97
CA THR A 16 -32.15 -10.67 -19.33
C THR A 16 -30.96 -9.70 -19.29
N PRO A 17 -29.86 -10.00 -20.00
CA PRO A 17 -28.70 -9.11 -20.04
C PRO A 17 -29.05 -7.83 -20.81
N TRP A 18 -28.44 -6.72 -20.40
CA TRP A 18 -28.49 -5.52 -21.23
C TRP A 18 -27.72 -5.73 -22.54
N LYS A 19 -28.28 -5.29 -23.64
CA LYS A 19 -27.68 -5.48 -24.99
C LYS A 19 -26.34 -4.78 -25.17
N ASN A 20 -26.09 -3.69 -24.39
CA ASN A 20 -24.84 -2.93 -24.43
C ASN A 20 -23.91 -3.24 -23.25
N ASN A 21 -24.02 -4.44 -22.63
CA ASN A 21 -23.02 -4.87 -21.65
C ASN A 21 -21.61 -4.93 -22.28
N PRO A 22 -20.55 -4.64 -21.51
CA PRO A 22 -20.51 -4.33 -20.09
C PRO A 22 -20.89 -2.86 -19.77
N ILE A 23 -21.40 -2.62 -18.55
CA ILE A 23 -21.75 -1.28 -18.07
C ILE A 23 -20.52 -0.50 -17.53
N LEU A 24 -19.44 -1.18 -17.26
CA LEU A 24 -18.14 -0.62 -16.88
C LEU A 24 -17.03 -1.56 -17.36
N THR A 25 -16.10 -1.04 -18.13
CA THR A 25 -14.90 -1.74 -18.54
C THR A 25 -13.84 -0.77 -19.07
N GLN A 26 -12.57 -1.18 -19.04
CA GLN A 26 -11.45 -0.48 -19.67
C GLN A 26 -10.60 -1.46 -20.51
N ARG A 27 -11.11 -2.70 -20.74
CA ARG A 27 -10.34 -3.79 -21.37
C ARG A 27 -10.17 -3.60 -22.88
N GLN A 28 -11.07 -2.90 -23.53
CA GLN A 28 -11.08 -2.67 -24.97
C GLN A 28 -10.16 -1.52 -25.39
N LEU A 29 -9.71 -0.72 -24.42
CA LEU A 29 -8.90 0.46 -24.67
C LEU A 29 -7.43 0.09 -24.94
N ASP A 30 -6.71 0.96 -25.64
CA ASP A 30 -5.29 0.81 -25.88
C ASP A 30 -4.54 0.64 -24.52
N ALA A 31 -3.79 -0.44 -24.42
CA ALA A 31 -3.00 -0.74 -23.22
C ALA A 31 -1.85 0.28 -22.99
N GLU A 32 -1.34 0.86 -24.07
CA GLU A 32 -0.23 1.82 -24.03
C GLU A 32 -0.68 3.29 -23.84
N ARG A 33 -1.98 3.52 -23.63
CA ARG A 33 -2.50 4.87 -23.37
C ARG A 33 -1.87 5.48 -22.11
N PRO A 34 -1.71 6.82 -22.06
CA PRO A 34 -1.17 7.50 -20.87
C PRO A 34 -2.02 7.28 -19.62
N ASN A 35 -1.36 6.98 -18.49
CA ASN A 35 -1.97 6.82 -17.17
C ASN A 35 -3.21 5.89 -17.18
N PRO A 36 -3.07 4.64 -17.64
CA PRO A 36 -4.20 3.75 -17.78
C PRO A 36 -4.82 3.44 -16.42
N VAL A 37 -6.15 3.44 -16.37
CA VAL A 37 -6.91 2.77 -15.33
C VAL A 37 -7.27 1.39 -15.87
N THR A 38 -6.97 0.35 -15.10
CA THR A 38 -7.18 -1.05 -15.49
C THR A 38 -8.06 -1.76 -14.47
N CYS A 39 -8.47 -2.98 -14.76
CA CYS A 39 -9.19 -3.85 -13.82
C CYS A 39 -10.48 -3.24 -13.23
N ALA A 40 -11.10 -2.28 -13.92
CA ALA A 40 -12.33 -1.64 -13.44
C ALA A 40 -13.51 -2.63 -13.40
N GLY A 41 -14.24 -2.65 -12.28
CA GLY A 41 -15.39 -3.51 -12.06
C GLY A 41 -15.74 -3.65 -10.58
N HIS A 42 -16.64 -4.60 -10.26
CA HIS A 42 -17.11 -4.85 -8.89
C HIS A 42 -17.76 -3.59 -8.30
N ALA A 43 -18.71 -3.02 -9.06
CA ALA A 43 -19.34 -1.75 -8.74
C ALA A 43 -20.57 -1.92 -7.87
N ASP A 44 -20.67 -1.07 -6.84
CA ASP A 44 -21.89 -0.81 -6.11
C ASP A 44 -22.47 0.54 -6.55
N LEU A 45 -23.80 0.62 -6.66
CA LEU A 45 -24.50 1.83 -7.05
C LEU A 45 -25.17 2.47 -5.84
N VAL A 46 -24.99 3.78 -5.68
CA VAL A 46 -25.60 4.55 -4.60
C VAL A 46 -26.28 5.79 -5.13
N GLN A 47 -27.48 6.05 -4.62
CA GLN A 47 -28.20 7.30 -4.90
C GLN A 47 -27.92 8.31 -3.79
N THR A 48 -27.54 9.53 -4.16
CA THR A 48 -27.37 10.63 -3.23
C THR A 48 -28.72 11.15 -2.73
N ARG A 49 -28.72 11.98 -1.71
CA ARG A 49 -29.95 12.64 -1.20
C ARG A 49 -30.58 13.58 -2.23
N GLU A 50 -29.78 14.11 -3.13
CA GLU A 50 -30.21 14.99 -4.22
C GLU A 50 -30.75 14.22 -5.44
N GLY A 51 -30.65 12.89 -5.42
CA GLY A 51 -31.18 12.02 -6.48
C GLY A 51 -30.17 11.56 -7.52
N ASP A 52 -28.94 12.07 -7.49
CA ASP A 52 -27.84 11.64 -8.37
C ASP A 52 -27.43 10.20 -8.07
N TRP A 53 -27.06 9.45 -9.09
CA TRP A 53 -26.52 8.12 -8.94
C TRP A 53 -24.99 8.10 -9.16
N TRP A 54 -24.33 7.40 -8.28
CA TRP A 54 -22.87 7.19 -8.29
C TRP A 54 -22.55 5.72 -8.22
N ALA A 55 -21.48 5.33 -8.90
CA ALA A 55 -20.87 4.02 -8.78
C ALA A 55 -19.59 4.12 -7.96
N VAL A 56 -19.44 3.23 -6.98
CA VAL A 56 -18.20 3.01 -6.24
C VAL A 56 -17.67 1.65 -6.67
N PHE A 57 -16.44 1.60 -7.16
CA PHE A 57 -15.89 0.40 -7.76
C PHE A 57 -14.39 0.29 -7.53
N LEU A 58 -13.83 -0.88 -7.78
CA LEU A 58 -12.39 -1.07 -7.73
C LEU A 58 -11.78 -0.95 -9.14
N ALA A 59 -10.56 -0.41 -9.16
CA ALA A 59 -9.71 -0.40 -10.34
C ALA A 59 -8.24 -0.30 -9.93
N CYS A 60 -7.33 -0.40 -10.89
CA CYS A 60 -5.89 -0.31 -10.68
C CYS A 60 -5.29 0.82 -11.53
N ARG A 61 -4.21 1.42 -11.02
CA ARG A 61 -3.35 2.34 -11.76
C ARG A 61 -1.95 1.73 -11.88
N PRO A 62 -1.63 1.01 -12.96
CA PRO A 62 -0.33 0.38 -13.09
C PRO A 62 0.78 1.40 -13.40
N ILE A 63 2.01 1.11 -12.95
CA ILE A 63 3.22 1.78 -13.41
C ILE A 63 3.69 1.10 -14.69
N ASN A 64 4.08 1.90 -15.70
CA ASN A 64 4.52 1.38 -16.99
C ASN A 64 3.56 0.33 -17.58
N ASN A 65 2.25 0.57 -17.41
CA ASN A 65 1.17 -0.28 -17.91
C ASN A 65 1.19 -1.74 -17.40
N THR A 66 2.04 -2.06 -16.44
CA THR A 66 2.30 -3.44 -15.99
C THR A 66 2.23 -3.61 -14.48
N PHE A 67 2.88 -2.74 -13.70
CA PHE A 67 3.14 -2.98 -12.29
C PHE A 67 2.08 -2.31 -11.39
N GLU A 68 1.22 -3.12 -10.76
CA GLU A 68 0.15 -2.67 -9.88
C GLU A 68 0.59 -2.73 -8.41
N ASN A 69 1.57 -1.89 -8.01
CA ASN A 69 2.08 -1.83 -6.63
C ASN A 69 1.04 -1.29 -5.63
N LEU A 70 0.13 -0.42 -6.07
CA LEU A 70 -0.96 0.09 -5.23
C LEU A 70 -2.08 -0.93 -5.05
N GLY A 71 -2.09 -2.00 -5.88
CA GLY A 71 -3.17 -2.98 -5.92
C GLY A 71 -4.47 -2.36 -6.42
N ARG A 72 -5.60 -2.88 -5.94
CA ARG A 72 -6.92 -2.32 -6.24
C ARG A 72 -7.21 -1.13 -5.35
N GLU A 73 -7.58 -0.03 -5.98
CA GLU A 73 -7.95 1.21 -5.33
C GLU A 73 -9.47 1.43 -5.49
N THR A 74 -10.05 2.22 -4.60
CA THR A 74 -11.46 2.60 -4.70
C THR A 74 -11.62 3.78 -5.64
N PHE A 75 -12.43 3.61 -6.66
CA PHE A 75 -12.83 4.64 -7.61
C PHE A 75 -14.29 4.98 -7.42
N MET A 76 -14.67 6.18 -7.84
CA MET A 76 -16.04 6.65 -7.85
C MET A 76 -16.29 7.50 -9.10
N MET A 77 -17.45 7.31 -9.76
CA MET A 77 -17.88 8.14 -10.88
C MET A 77 -19.40 8.20 -10.98
N PRO A 78 -19.94 9.23 -11.66
CA PRO A 78 -21.38 9.30 -11.86
C PRO A 78 -21.91 8.16 -12.74
N VAL A 79 -23.11 7.71 -12.44
CA VAL A 79 -23.87 6.74 -13.24
C VAL A 79 -24.72 7.47 -14.26
N LYS A 80 -24.66 7.01 -15.50
CA LYS A 80 -25.55 7.42 -16.59
C LYS A 80 -26.69 6.39 -16.73
N TRP A 81 -27.84 6.81 -17.22
CA TRP A 81 -28.98 5.94 -17.48
C TRP A 81 -29.29 5.92 -18.96
N SER A 82 -29.47 4.73 -19.50
CA SER A 82 -29.90 4.54 -20.88
C SER A 82 -31.43 4.82 -21.06
N GLU A 83 -31.87 5.03 -22.28
CA GLU A 83 -33.30 5.24 -22.59
C GLU A 83 -34.17 4.05 -22.16
N ASP A 84 -33.65 2.83 -22.22
CA ASP A 84 -34.31 1.61 -21.78
C ASP A 84 -34.10 1.33 -20.26
N GLY A 85 -33.56 2.33 -19.51
CA GLY A 85 -33.50 2.36 -18.05
C GLY A 85 -32.45 1.40 -17.43
N PHE A 86 -31.33 1.15 -18.10
CA PHE A 86 -30.18 0.49 -17.53
C PHE A 86 -29.11 1.49 -17.09
N PRO A 87 -28.51 1.31 -15.91
CA PRO A 87 -27.36 2.12 -15.48
C PRO A 87 -26.09 1.71 -16.23
N TYR A 88 -25.21 2.67 -16.50
CA TYR A 88 -23.87 2.41 -17.03
C TYR A 88 -22.90 3.53 -16.63
N MET A 89 -21.62 3.22 -16.58
CA MET A 89 -20.56 4.16 -16.28
C MET A 89 -19.73 4.49 -17.53
N THR A 90 -19.34 3.48 -18.29
CA THR A 90 -18.55 3.64 -19.52
C THR A 90 -19.17 2.87 -20.68
N GLN A 91 -19.07 3.41 -21.90
CA GLN A 91 -19.44 2.77 -23.15
C GLN A 91 -18.38 3.13 -24.22
N GLY A 92 -18.17 2.21 -25.18
CA GLY A 92 -17.21 2.45 -26.25
C GLY A 92 -15.83 2.80 -25.71
N ASP A 93 -15.32 3.94 -26.12
CA ASP A 93 -13.97 4.43 -25.73
C ASP A 93 -13.98 5.35 -24.50
N ASP A 94 -15.06 5.38 -23.73
CA ASP A 94 -15.14 6.15 -22.49
C ASP A 94 -14.03 5.74 -21.50
N LEU A 95 -13.27 6.73 -21.01
CA LEU A 95 -12.26 6.52 -19.99
C LEU A 95 -12.84 6.62 -18.57
N VAL A 96 -12.37 5.78 -17.67
CA VAL A 96 -12.53 6.03 -16.23
C VAL A 96 -11.68 7.24 -15.87
N PRO A 97 -12.26 8.35 -15.36
CA PRO A 97 -11.51 9.56 -15.06
C PRO A 97 -10.64 9.37 -13.81
N VAL A 98 -9.45 9.97 -13.82
CA VAL A 98 -8.56 10.01 -12.64
C VAL A 98 -9.08 11.00 -11.59
N ILE A 99 -9.76 12.05 -12.03
CA ILE A 99 -10.35 13.08 -11.17
C ILE A 99 -11.81 13.26 -11.55
N VAL A 100 -12.69 13.10 -10.57
CA VAL A 100 -14.12 13.39 -10.70
C VAL A 100 -14.44 14.61 -9.84
N ARG A 101 -15.25 15.52 -10.38
CA ARG A 101 -15.75 16.70 -9.66
C ARG A 101 -17.27 16.61 -9.53
N ARG A 102 -17.78 16.97 -8.36
CA ARG A 102 -19.20 17.19 -8.12
C ARG A 102 -19.38 18.61 -7.61
N GLU A 103 -20.25 19.38 -8.26
CA GLU A 103 -20.59 20.72 -7.82
C GLU A 103 -21.34 20.68 -6.48
N GLY A 104 -21.20 21.73 -5.68
CA GLY A 104 -21.87 21.87 -4.38
C GLY A 104 -21.29 21.04 -3.22
N VAL A 105 -20.31 20.17 -3.45
CA VAL A 105 -19.61 19.43 -2.38
C VAL A 105 -18.51 20.30 -1.79
N LYS A 106 -18.59 20.57 -0.49
CA LYS A 106 -17.49 21.23 0.24
C LYS A 106 -16.31 20.28 0.37
N ARG A 107 -15.12 20.82 0.16
CA ARG A 107 -13.89 20.07 0.43
C ARG A 107 -13.82 19.76 1.92
N ASP A 108 -13.53 18.52 2.27
CA ASP A 108 -13.21 18.13 3.64
C ASP A 108 -11.77 18.58 3.94
N GLU A 109 -11.62 19.50 4.90
CA GLU A 109 -10.32 20.00 5.35
C GLU A 109 -9.57 19.01 6.23
N SER A 110 -10.28 18.00 6.75
CA SER A 110 -9.74 16.92 7.60
C SER A 110 -9.26 15.70 6.80
N ALA A 111 -9.04 15.83 5.49
CA ALA A 111 -8.60 14.73 4.65
C ALA A 111 -7.31 14.06 5.19
N THR A 112 -7.39 12.77 5.44
CA THR A 112 -6.29 11.96 6.00
C THR A 112 -5.38 11.36 4.92
N PHE A 113 -5.64 11.64 3.65
CA PHE A 113 -4.87 11.16 2.51
C PHE A 113 -4.89 12.17 1.36
N GLY A 114 -3.83 12.17 0.57
CA GLY A 114 -3.64 13.08 -0.55
C GLY A 114 -2.17 13.28 -0.87
N ASN A 115 -1.89 14.26 -1.72
CA ASN A 115 -0.53 14.62 -2.10
C ASN A 115 0.01 15.71 -1.15
N PHE A 116 0.19 15.35 0.10
CA PHE A 116 0.75 16.20 1.16
C PHE A 116 1.59 15.38 2.14
N GLU A 117 2.46 16.07 2.86
CA GLU A 117 3.29 15.45 3.89
C GLU A 117 2.44 15.04 5.10
N MET A 118 2.76 13.87 5.62
CA MET A 118 2.16 13.35 6.84
C MET A 118 3.25 12.90 7.81
N ASN A 119 3.17 13.43 9.03
CA ASN A 119 4.04 13.05 10.14
C ASN A 119 3.19 12.49 11.28
N ASP A 120 3.67 11.42 11.93
CA ASP A 120 3.09 10.90 13.15
C ASP A 120 4.18 10.86 14.24
N GLY A 121 3.98 11.65 15.29
CA GLY A 121 4.85 11.69 16.47
C GLY A 121 4.53 10.60 17.49
N PHE A 122 3.47 9.80 17.24
CA PHE A 122 2.99 8.76 18.17
C PHE A 122 2.68 9.29 19.59
N ASP A 123 2.22 10.54 19.66
CA ASP A 123 1.87 11.20 20.93
C ASP A 123 0.45 10.86 21.42
N GLY A 124 -0.33 10.18 20.60
CA GLY A 124 -1.69 9.76 20.87
C GLY A 124 -1.76 8.55 21.81
N GLN A 125 -2.95 8.33 22.38
CA GLN A 125 -3.21 7.11 23.19
C GLN A 125 -3.51 5.89 22.33
N THR A 126 -3.92 6.09 21.08
CA THR A 126 -4.24 5.05 20.09
C THR A 126 -3.63 5.41 18.75
N LEU A 127 -3.36 4.40 17.93
CA LEU A 127 -2.96 4.61 16.54
C LEU A 127 -4.09 5.28 15.75
N GLY A 128 -3.74 6.17 14.83
CA GLY A 128 -4.67 6.75 13.86
C GLY A 128 -5.28 5.68 12.94
N MET A 129 -6.39 6.02 12.28
CA MET A 129 -7.11 5.09 11.39
C MET A 129 -6.31 4.68 10.15
N GLU A 130 -5.29 5.43 9.80
CA GLU A 130 -4.36 5.14 8.71
C GLU A 130 -3.41 3.97 9.01
N TRP A 131 -3.18 3.66 10.29
CA TRP A 131 -2.34 2.56 10.71
C TRP A 131 -3.11 1.24 10.76
N MET A 132 -2.47 0.20 10.29
CA MET A 132 -3.04 -1.14 10.23
C MET A 132 -2.03 -2.20 10.66
N THR A 133 -2.54 -3.37 10.97
CA THR A 133 -1.79 -4.58 11.28
C THR A 133 -2.15 -5.68 10.30
N LEU A 134 -1.32 -6.68 10.15
CA LEU A 134 -1.65 -7.82 9.32
C LEU A 134 -2.61 -8.77 10.04
N ARG A 135 -3.72 -9.14 9.37
CA ARG A 135 -4.68 -10.21 9.71
C ARG A 135 -5.53 -9.95 10.94
N ALA A 136 -4.93 -9.55 12.05
CA ALA A 136 -5.64 -9.26 13.30
C ALA A 136 -4.90 -8.15 14.07
N PRO A 137 -5.53 -7.50 15.04
CA PRO A 137 -4.86 -6.52 15.89
C PRO A 137 -3.61 -7.10 16.54
N ALA A 138 -2.49 -6.37 16.48
CA ALA A 138 -1.20 -6.76 17.05
C ALA A 138 -1.16 -6.51 18.57
N THR A 139 -2.16 -7.01 19.30
CA THR A 139 -2.32 -6.79 20.74
C THR A 139 -1.11 -7.31 21.52
N GLY A 140 -0.51 -6.45 22.33
CA GLY A 140 0.69 -6.78 23.10
C GLY A 140 1.99 -6.80 22.32
N LEU A 141 1.98 -6.48 21.01
CA LEU A 141 3.16 -6.37 20.17
C LEU A 141 3.62 -4.92 19.97
N TYR A 142 2.82 -3.94 20.40
CA TYR A 142 3.21 -2.54 20.37
C TYR A 142 2.69 -1.76 21.58
N SER A 143 3.31 -0.60 21.85
CA SER A 143 2.90 0.36 22.88
C SER A 143 3.15 1.78 22.42
N LEU A 144 2.23 2.70 22.74
CA LEU A 144 2.37 4.16 22.58
C LEU A 144 2.71 4.86 23.90
N SER A 145 2.72 4.14 25.02
CA SER A 145 2.94 4.69 26.37
C SER A 145 4.28 4.30 26.99
N GLN A 146 4.94 3.26 26.49
CA GLN A 146 6.20 2.76 27.03
C GLN A 146 7.34 3.76 26.87
N THR A 147 7.39 4.42 25.71
CA THR A 147 8.35 5.49 25.40
C THR A 147 7.58 6.63 24.74
N PRO A 148 7.20 7.68 25.50
CA PRO A 148 6.40 8.79 24.94
C PRO A 148 7.08 9.41 23.70
N GLY A 149 6.28 9.70 22.67
CA GLY A 149 6.76 10.20 21.38
C GLY A 149 7.35 9.12 20.46
N TYR A 150 7.18 7.84 20.82
CA TYR A 150 7.61 6.70 19.99
C TYR A 150 6.54 5.60 19.94
N LEU A 151 6.41 4.98 18.78
CA LEU A 151 5.80 3.66 18.69
C LEU A 151 6.83 2.62 19.12
N THR A 152 6.65 2.01 20.30
CA THR A 152 7.47 0.89 20.75
C THR A 152 6.94 -0.41 20.16
N LEU A 153 7.78 -1.16 19.43
CA LEU A 153 7.47 -2.50 18.93
C LEU A 153 8.24 -3.55 19.74
N LYS A 154 7.56 -4.64 20.06
CA LYS A 154 8.19 -5.81 20.67
C LYS A 154 8.75 -6.71 19.57
N CYS A 155 10.05 -7.00 19.57
CA CYS A 155 10.60 -8.04 18.71
C CYS A 155 9.92 -9.38 19.02
N ASP A 156 9.40 -10.05 17.99
CA ASP A 156 8.68 -11.32 18.12
C ASP A 156 9.28 -12.38 17.20
N SER A 157 9.13 -13.64 17.61
CA SER A 157 9.54 -14.81 16.81
C SER A 157 8.66 -15.05 15.59
N VAL A 158 7.47 -14.44 15.52
CA VAL A 158 6.60 -14.49 14.35
C VAL A 158 7.10 -13.52 13.30
N SER A 159 7.54 -14.04 12.17
CA SER A 159 7.96 -13.22 11.03
C SER A 159 6.79 -12.80 10.14
N ALA A 160 7.00 -11.75 9.35
CA ALA A 160 6.03 -11.32 8.34
C ALA A 160 5.83 -12.35 7.21
N SER A 161 6.74 -13.31 7.04
CA SER A 161 6.60 -14.42 6.10
C SER A 161 5.68 -15.54 6.61
N GLU A 162 5.22 -15.47 7.84
CA GLU A 162 4.27 -16.42 8.41
C GLU A 162 2.84 -15.89 8.33
N LYS A 163 1.86 -16.81 8.15
CA LYS A 163 0.43 -16.48 8.17
C LYS A 163 -0.09 -16.30 9.61
N LYS A 164 0.64 -15.53 10.41
CA LYS A 164 0.32 -15.16 11.79
C LYS A 164 0.36 -13.63 11.94
N VAL A 165 0.20 -13.09 13.12
CA VAL A 165 0.26 -11.65 13.42
C VAL A 165 1.68 -11.28 13.82
N PRO A 166 2.47 -10.62 12.95
CA PRO A 166 3.80 -10.13 13.28
C PRO A 166 3.76 -8.78 13.99
N ALA A 167 4.85 -8.36 14.60
CA ALA A 167 5.03 -7.01 15.13
C ALA A 167 5.28 -6.02 13.98
N PHE A 168 4.25 -5.77 13.18
CA PHE A 168 4.26 -4.91 12.01
C PHE A 168 3.09 -3.94 12.04
N ILE A 169 3.40 -2.64 12.13
CA ILE A 169 2.44 -1.53 12.05
C ILE A 169 2.71 -0.79 10.76
N CYS A 170 1.72 -0.76 9.86
CA CYS A 170 1.93 -0.34 8.49
C CYS A 170 0.80 0.52 7.94
N ARG A 171 1.06 1.11 6.80
CA ARG A 171 0.09 1.85 5.97
C ARG A 171 0.09 1.30 4.56
N ARG A 172 -1.03 1.47 3.84
CA ARG A 172 -1.07 1.20 2.40
C ARG A 172 -0.24 2.24 1.64
N LEU A 173 0.47 1.81 0.61
CA LEU A 173 0.99 2.74 -0.39
C LEU A 173 -0.18 3.41 -1.12
N GLN A 174 -0.12 4.74 -1.23
CA GLN A 174 -1.13 5.56 -1.92
C GLN A 174 -0.59 6.20 -3.19
N HIS A 175 0.74 6.22 -3.35
CA HIS A 175 1.43 6.89 -4.45
C HIS A 175 2.50 5.98 -5.04
N HIS A 176 2.68 6.06 -6.35
CA HIS A 176 3.79 5.37 -7.03
C HIS A 176 5.15 6.00 -6.72
N LYS A 177 5.16 7.31 -6.52
CA LYS A 177 6.36 8.08 -6.13
C LYS A 177 6.12 8.64 -4.74
N PHE A 178 6.98 8.27 -3.81
CA PHE A 178 6.88 8.71 -2.41
C PHE A 178 8.25 8.73 -1.73
N GLU A 179 8.33 9.40 -0.63
CA GLU A 179 9.39 9.30 0.36
C GLU A 179 8.77 8.90 1.70
N CYS A 180 9.38 7.96 2.39
CA CYS A 180 8.98 7.52 3.72
C CYS A 180 10.21 7.34 4.59
N SER A 181 10.21 7.91 5.79
CA SER A 181 11.29 7.77 6.75
C SER A 181 10.77 7.51 8.15
N THR A 182 11.62 6.91 8.97
CA THR A 182 11.38 6.72 10.40
C THR A 182 12.68 6.84 11.16
N ARG A 183 12.61 7.37 12.38
CA ARG A 183 13.70 7.39 13.35
C ARG A 183 13.55 6.19 14.29
N ILE A 184 14.59 5.41 14.43
CA ILE A 184 14.62 4.20 15.25
C ILE A 184 15.58 4.39 16.40
N LEU A 185 15.09 4.11 17.62
CA LEU A 185 15.92 3.93 18.82
C LEU A 185 16.03 2.42 19.09
N PHE A 186 17.13 1.81 18.66
CA PHE A 186 17.31 0.36 18.71
C PHE A 186 18.76 -0.04 18.83
N CYS A 187 19.05 -1.01 19.74
CA CYS A 187 20.36 -1.58 19.95
C CYS A 187 20.21 -3.11 20.02
N PRO A 188 20.44 -3.83 18.91
CA PRO A 188 20.27 -5.29 18.86
C PRO A 188 21.31 -5.99 19.74
N GLN A 189 20.86 -6.87 20.64
CA GLN A 189 21.71 -7.64 21.54
C GLN A 189 22.09 -9.00 20.93
N SER A 190 21.33 -9.47 19.94
CA SER A 190 21.57 -10.73 19.26
C SER A 190 21.36 -10.61 17.75
N LYS A 191 21.87 -11.59 16.98
CA LYS A 191 21.68 -11.64 15.52
C LYS A 191 20.20 -11.83 15.10
N ALA A 192 19.39 -12.37 16.00
CA ALA A 192 17.98 -12.58 15.74
C ALA A 192 17.18 -11.27 15.76
N GLU A 193 17.66 -10.26 16.51
CA GLU A 193 16.95 -9.01 16.70
C GLU A 193 17.15 -8.06 15.54
N GLN A 194 16.07 -7.73 14.87
CA GLN A 194 16.04 -6.79 13.75
C GLN A 194 14.84 -5.88 13.84
N ALA A 195 15.02 -4.60 13.54
CA ALA A 195 13.93 -3.62 13.48
C ALA A 195 14.17 -2.59 12.37
N GLY A 196 13.10 -2.16 11.70
CA GLY A 196 13.24 -1.20 10.61
C GLY A 196 11.98 -0.97 9.80
N ILE A 197 12.15 -0.61 8.53
CA ILE A 197 11.07 -0.40 7.57
C ILE A 197 10.89 -1.66 6.73
N LEU A 198 9.67 -2.20 6.74
CA LEU A 198 9.27 -3.31 5.88
C LEU A 198 8.32 -2.80 4.79
N LEU A 199 8.66 -3.09 3.52
CA LEU A 199 7.72 -3.06 2.41
C LEU A 199 7.20 -4.46 2.21
N PHE A 200 5.91 -4.64 2.38
CA PHE A 200 5.25 -5.94 2.38
C PHE A 200 4.15 -6.01 1.33
N LYS A 201 4.26 -6.93 0.41
CA LYS A 201 3.21 -7.30 -0.55
C LYS A 201 2.46 -8.54 -0.07
N ASP A 202 3.19 -9.58 0.24
CA ASP A 202 2.71 -10.83 0.82
C ASP A 202 3.85 -11.55 1.56
N GLU A 203 3.59 -12.79 2.03
CA GLU A 203 4.55 -13.58 2.80
C GLU A 203 5.83 -13.92 2.02
N LYS A 204 5.80 -13.82 0.68
CA LYS A 204 6.90 -14.20 -0.21
C LYS A 204 7.53 -13.02 -0.95
N HIS A 205 6.97 -11.83 -0.85
CA HIS A 205 7.43 -10.65 -1.59
C HIS A 205 7.57 -9.47 -0.65
N GLN A 206 8.78 -9.25 -0.15
CA GLN A 206 9.07 -8.21 0.85
C GLN A 206 10.46 -7.61 0.63
N TYR A 207 10.62 -6.34 1.00
CA TYR A 207 11.92 -5.68 1.22
C TYR A 207 11.99 -5.21 2.66
N PHE A 208 13.04 -5.60 3.37
CA PHE A 208 13.26 -5.22 4.77
C PHE A 208 14.55 -4.42 4.91
N LEU A 209 14.41 -3.12 5.19
CA LEU A 209 15.50 -2.22 5.57
C LEU A 209 15.59 -2.21 7.08
N ALA A 210 16.61 -2.81 7.66
CA ALA A 210 16.68 -3.06 9.09
C ALA A 210 18.00 -2.65 9.72
N VAL A 211 17.94 -2.16 10.95
CA VAL A 211 19.02 -2.21 11.92
C VAL A 211 19.02 -3.60 12.54
N GLY A 212 20.17 -4.21 12.63
CA GLY A 212 20.37 -5.55 13.18
C GLY A 212 21.81 -5.77 13.58
N ARG A 213 22.17 -7.05 13.77
CA ARG A 213 23.52 -7.46 14.17
C ARG A 213 23.96 -8.71 13.41
N ASP A 214 25.22 -8.78 13.03
CA ASP A 214 25.86 -9.97 12.49
C ASP A 214 27.07 -10.40 13.35
N ASP A 215 27.90 -11.32 12.84
CA ASP A 215 29.10 -11.82 13.53
C ASP A 215 30.14 -10.74 13.82
N GLN A 216 30.10 -9.65 13.11
CA GLN A 216 31.08 -8.58 13.20
C GLN A 216 30.59 -7.37 14.00
N GLY A 217 29.27 -7.30 14.37
CA GLY A 217 28.69 -6.20 15.13
C GLY A 217 27.38 -5.68 14.56
N GLU A 218 27.02 -4.47 14.94
CA GLU A 218 25.79 -3.82 14.47
C GLU A 218 25.91 -3.43 13.00
N CYS A 219 24.81 -3.55 12.28
CA CYS A 219 24.75 -3.21 10.86
C CYS A 219 23.36 -2.74 10.45
N ILE A 220 23.29 -2.01 9.34
CA ILE A 220 22.07 -1.79 8.58
C ILE A 220 22.12 -2.69 7.37
N SER A 221 21.06 -3.44 7.12
CA SER A 221 20.95 -4.29 5.96
C SER A 221 19.64 -4.05 5.20
N LEU A 222 19.70 -4.18 3.88
CA LEU A 222 18.54 -4.32 3.02
C LEU A 222 18.43 -5.77 2.61
N ARG A 223 17.29 -6.38 2.89
CA ARG A 223 16.99 -7.78 2.53
C ARG A 223 15.81 -7.84 1.57
N GLN A 224 15.93 -8.68 0.57
CA GLN A 224 14.82 -9.17 -0.24
C GLN A 224 14.39 -10.53 0.33
N ILE A 225 13.10 -10.66 0.65
CA ILE A 225 12.54 -11.88 1.24
C ILE A 225 11.56 -12.48 0.23
N GLY A 226 11.77 -13.74 -0.13
CA GLY A 226 10.95 -14.46 -1.09
C GLY A 226 11.11 -15.98 -0.98
N ASP A 227 10.01 -16.73 -1.15
CA ASP A 227 9.95 -18.19 -1.15
C ASP A 227 10.66 -18.90 0.03
N GLY A 228 10.61 -18.28 1.21
CA GLY A 228 11.27 -18.79 2.41
C GLY A 228 12.76 -18.45 2.52
N GLU A 229 13.31 -17.72 1.55
CA GLU A 229 14.69 -17.27 1.54
C GLU A 229 14.79 -15.78 1.83
N SER A 230 15.92 -15.37 2.40
CA SER A 230 16.26 -13.97 2.66
C SER A 230 17.63 -13.66 2.06
N LYS A 231 17.62 -12.83 1.01
CA LYS A 231 18.84 -12.38 0.33
C LYS A 231 19.23 -10.99 0.79
N VAL A 232 20.45 -10.80 1.27
CA VAL A 232 21.01 -9.47 1.57
C VAL A 232 21.39 -8.81 0.25
N LEU A 233 20.78 -7.66 -0.05
CA LEU A 233 21.07 -6.84 -1.24
C LEU A 233 22.20 -5.84 -0.96
N ALA A 234 22.22 -5.28 0.24
CA ALA A 234 23.26 -4.35 0.70
C ALA A 234 23.35 -4.39 2.23
N SER A 235 24.54 -4.10 2.75
CA SER A 235 24.75 -3.94 4.19
C SER A 235 25.87 -2.94 4.46
N VAL A 236 25.77 -2.24 5.58
CA VAL A 236 26.79 -1.33 6.09
C VAL A 236 26.97 -1.52 7.58
N ARG A 237 28.22 -1.46 8.04
CA ARG A 237 28.60 -1.57 9.45
C ARG A 237 28.26 -0.28 10.19
N LEU A 238 27.85 -0.41 11.45
CA LEU A 238 27.66 0.68 12.39
C LEU A 238 28.75 0.60 13.47
N ASP A 239 29.76 1.43 13.37
CA ASP A 239 30.93 1.41 14.27
C ASP A 239 30.95 2.58 15.27
N ASP A 240 29.90 3.40 15.28
CA ASP A 240 29.83 4.64 16.05
C ASP A 240 29.21 4.49 17.45
N GLY A 241 28.72 3.27 17.80
CA GLY A 241 28.11 2.98 19.10
C GLY A 241 26.81 3.73 19.39
N GLY A 242 26.27 4.46 18.40
CA GLY A 242 25.03 5.21 18.57
C GLY A 242 23.83 4.28 18.47
N VAL A 243 22.80 4.56 19.27
CA VAL A 243 21.55 3.77 19.28
C VAL A 243 20.46 4.35 18.38
N LEU A 244 20.64 5.55 17.87
CA LEU A 244 19.67 6.28 17.05
C LEU A 244 20.05 6.15 15.58
N THR A 245 19.09 5.74 14.75
CA THR A 245 19.27 5.59 13.31
C THR A 245 18.02 6.10 12.59
N ASP A 246 18.21 6.90 11.55
CA ASP A 246 17.13 7.26 10.64
C ASP A 246 17.20 6.34 9.41
N LEU A 247 16.07 5.77 9.00
CA LEU A 247 15.92 4.96 7.81
C LEU A 247 14.95 5.63 6.85
N LYS A 248 15.24 5.52 5.54
CA LYS A 248 14.40 6.14 4.51
C LYS A 248 14.31 5.27 3.27
N VAL A 249 13.10 5.24 2.68
CA VAL A 249 12.80 4.66 1.38
C VAL A 249 12.27 5.75 0.46
N VAL A 250 12.82 5.83 -0.74
CA VAL A 250 12.36 6.72 -1.80
C VAL A 250 11.90 5.89 -2.98
N SER A 251 10.64 6.00 -3.35
CA SER A 251 10.10 5.37 -4.55
C SER A 251 10.17 6.32 -5.74
N ARG A 252 10.73 5.83 -6.85
CA ARG A 252 10.75 6.53 -8.14
C ARG A 252 9.74 5.96 -9.13
N GLY A 253 8.79 5.16 -8.64
CA GLY A 253 7.82 4.42 -9.42
C GLY A 253 8.29 2.99 -9.65
N THR A 254 9.14 2.75 -10.61
CA THR A 254 9.65 1.42 -10.97
C THR A 254 10.79 0.92 -10.08
N HIS A 255 11.39 1.79 -9.29
CA HIS A 255 12.53 1.47 -8.44
C HIS A 255 12.41 2.12 -7.07
N TYR A 256 13.00 1.46 -6.05
CA TYR A 256 13.20 1.98 -4.70
C TYR A 256 14.67 2.30 -4.47
N ASP A 257 14.92 3.43 -3.81
CA ASP A 257 16.23 3.79 -3.25
C ASP A 257 16.14 3.75 -1.71
N PHE A 258 17.13 3.17 -1.07
CA PHE A 258 17.20 2.99 0.38
C PHE A 258 18.35 3.78 0.97
N TYR A 259 18.04 4.49 2.06
CA TYR A 259 18.98 5.39 2.73
C TYR A 259 18.96 5.17 4.23
N TYR A 260 20.04 5.60 4.88
CA TYR A 260 20.15 5.69 6.33
C TYR A 260 20.85 6.98 6.73
N ALA A 261 20.65 7.41 7.99
CA ALA A 261 21.38 8.49 8.60
C ALA A 261 21.71 8.14 10.06
N ARG A 262 22.92 8.54 10.51
CA ARG A 262 23.38 8.44 11.92
C ARG A 262 23.41 9.82 12.56
N GLN A 263 23.31 10.87 11.75
CA GLN A 263 23.20 12.25 12.15
C GLN A 263 22.03 12.86 11.41
N GLU A 264 21.21 13.62 12.09
CA GLU A 264 20.03 14.26 11.53
C GLU A 264 20.35 15.05 10.25
N GLY A 265 19.58 14.80 9.22
CA GLY A 265 19.72 15.46 7.91
C GLY A 265 20.88 14.96 7.03
N VAL A 266 21.79 14.10 7.55
CA VAL A 266 22.92 13.59 6.78
C VAL A 266 22.63 12.18 6.26
N TRP A 267 22.07 12.08 5.06
CA TRP A 267 21.66 10.84 4.46
C TRP A 267 22.77 10.15 3.64
N TYR A 268 22.99 8.90 3.91
CA TYR A 268 23.85 8.01 3.13
C TYR A 268 23.02 7.03 2.33
N VAL A 269 23.47 6.74 1.11
CA VAL A 269 22.84 5.72 0.27
C VAL A 269 23.26 4.35 0.77
N LEU A 270 22.29 3.46 1.03
CA LEU A 270 22.55 2.04 1.26
C LEU A 270 22.46 1.24 -0.03
N CYS A 271 21.38 1.44 -0.79
CA CYS A 271 21.15 0.75 -2.06
C CYS A 271 20.26 1.60 -2.97
N ARG A 272 20.53 1.59 -4.28
CA ARG A 272 19.71 2.28 -5.28
C ARG A 272 19.19 1.31 -6.33
N ASN A 273 18.15 1.76 -7.03
CA ASN A 273 17.57 1.07 -8.18
C ASN A 273 17.11 -0.36 -7.88
N VAL A 274 16.57 -0.59 -6.67
CA VAL A 274 15.96 -1.86 -6.30
C VAL A 274 14.61 -1.99 -7.01
N ASP A 275 14.36 -3.11 -7.66
CA ASP A 275 13.16 -3.32 -8.47
C ASP A 275 11.87 -3.22 -7.65
N ALA A 276 11.04 -2.21 -7.93
CA ALA A 276 9.72 -2.08 -7.30
C ALA A 276 8.69 -3.07 -7.88
N GLY A 277 8.89 -3.55 -9.10
CA GLY A 277 8.03 -4.55 -9.75
C GLY A 277 7.96 -5.87 -9.00
N TYR A 278 9.00 -6.20 -8.21
CA TYR A 278 9.00 -7.37 -7.32
C TYR A 278 7.81 -7.38 -6.33
N LEU A 279 7.35 -6.20 -5.89
CA LEU A 279 6.21 -6.05 -4.98
C LEU A 279 4.89 -5.77 -5.71
N SER A 280 4.84 -5.94 -7.02
CA SER A 280 3.64 -5.70 -7.82
C SER A 280 2.72 -6.92 -7.87
N THR A 281 1.46 -6.70 -8.22
CA THR A 281 0.50 -7.76 -8.54
C THR A 281 0.97 -8.60 -9.74
N ALA A 282 1.67 -8.02 -10.70
CA ALA A 282 2.21 -8.73 -11.86
C ALA A 282 3.21 -9.82 -11.45
N THR A 283 4.01 -9.60 -10.40
CA THR A 283 5.01 -10.56 -9.90
C THR A 283 4.43 -11.46 -8.81
N ALA A 284 3.80 -10.88 -7.80
CA ALA A 284 3.35 -11.58 -6.59
C ALA A 284 1.92 -12.14 -6.70
N GLY A 285 1.15 -11.68 -7.69
CA GLY A 285 -0.27 -12.01 -7.78
C GLY A 285 -1.13 -11.26 -6.74
N GLY A 286 -2.32 -11.81 -6.49
CA GLY A 286 -3.26 -11.27 -5.50
C GLY A 286 -3.96 -9.98 -5.94
N PHE A 287 -4.60 -9.32 -4.98
CA PHE A 287 -5.45 -8.15 -5.23
C PHE A 287 -5.10 -6.94 -4.35
N THR A 288 -4.32 -7.16 -3.29
CA THR A 288 -3.91 -6.10 -2.37
C THR A 288 -2.68 -5.36 -2.88
N GLY A 289 -2.57 -4.08 -2.56
CA GLY A 289 -1.34 -3.33 -2.80
C GLY A 289 -0.27 -3.61 -1.75
N THR A 290 0.91 -3.07 -2.00
CA THR A 290 2.02 -3.07 -1.06
C THR A 290 1.69 -2.19 0.15
N THR A 291 2.11 -2.63 1.32
CA THR A 291 2.11 -1.83 2.55
C THR A 291 3.53 -1.48 2.96
N ILE A 292 3.70 -0.38 3.67
CA ILE A 292 4.98 0.06 4.23
C ILE A 292 4.80 0.43 5.69
N GLY A 293 5.74 0.05 6.54
CA GLY A 293 5.64 0.38 7.97
C GLY A 293 6.81 -0.09 8.81
N MET A 294 6.67 0.11 10.12
CA MET A 294 7.65 -0.26 11.12
C MET A 294 7.47 -1.74 11.50
N TYR A 295 8.56 -2.48 11.48
CA TYR A 295 8.57 -3.92 11.73
C TYR A 295 9.73 -4.30 12.66
N ALA A 296 9.45 -5.19 13.62
CA ALA A 296 10.45 -5.76 14.51
C ALA A 296 10.30 -7.28 14.59
N THR A 297 11.45 -8.01 14.63
CA THR A 297 11.45 -9.47 14.60
C THR A 297 12.65 -10.05 15.34
N LEU A 298 12.52 -11.34 15.72
CA LEU A 298 13.60 -12.20 16.24
C LEU A 298 14.07 -13.23 15.19
N LYS A 299 13.94 -12.93 13.90
CA LYS A 299 14.33 -13.87 12.83
C LYS A 299 15.17 -13.22 11.75
#